data_7c3560ca185fa9b8f88bba3023f8b175
#
_entry.id   7c3560ca185fa9b8f88bba3023f8b175
#
_cell.length_a   1.000
_cell.length_b   1.000
_cell.length_c   1.000
_cell.angle_alpha   90.00
_cell.angle_beta   90.00
_cell.angle_gamma   90.00
#
_symmetry.space_group_name_H-M   'P 1'
#
loop_
_entity.id
_entity.type
_entity.pdbx_description
1 polymer ?
#
loop_
_entity_poly.entity_id
_entity_poly.type
_entity_poly.pdbx_seq_one_letter_code
_entity_poly.pdbx_strand_id
1 'polypeptide(L)'
;MQAIVQKLLLVLIFSAGLSSLAKAQQPDSTIKPVPEASLIKTEEPKAKKDSVVKPHSPRVAAIRSALLPGLGQIYNKKYWKLPIVYGALGACTGIFVYNFGNYKDTRFAYKVKYNMRVNHTDSSLFSQIKPKLKPLSEESLRFYRNQFRRDIDYSALAFLLLWGLNVLDATVDAHLHNFDVGPDLGFHFKAGYSDMAKTNGISLVWKIGK
;
A
#
# COMPACT_ATOMS: atom_id res chain seq x y z
N MET A 1 -24.76 9.11 -5.54
CA MET A 1 -23.73 9.17 -4.51
C MET A 1 -23.81 8.01 -3.51
N GLN A 2 -24.98 7.70 -2.95
CA GLN A 2 -25.20 6.59 -2.00
C GLN A 2 -24.74 5.22 -2.50
N ALA A 3 -25.02 4.86 -3.75
CA ALA A 3 -24.65 3.55 -4.32
C ALA A 3 -23.12 3.33 -4.45
N ILE A 4 -22.35 4.40 -4.65
CA ILE A 4 -20.88 4.33 -4.75
C ILE A 4 -20.27 4.23 -3.35
N VAL A 5 -20.81 4.98 -2.39
CA VAL A 5 -20.39 4.89 -0.98
C VAL A 5 -20.71 3.51 -0.42
N GLN A 6 -21.87 2.94 -0.77
CA GLN A 6 -22.29 1.61 -0.34
C GLN A 6 -21.40 0.51 -0.93
N LYS A 7 -20.98 0.62 -2.20
CA LYS A 7 -20.02 -0.31 -2.82
C LYS A 7 -18.61 -0.19 -2.23
N LEU A 8 -18.16 1.02 -1.91
CA LEU A 8 -16.88 1.25 -1.23
C LEU A 8 -16.89 0.69 0.19
N LEU A 9 -18.02 0.83 0.91
CA LEU A 9 -18.20 0.30 2.25
C LEU A 9 -18.24 -1.24 2.25
N LEU A 10 -18.83 -1.87 1.23
CA LEU A 10 -18.81 -3.32 1.03
C LEU A 10 -17.41 -3.87 0.76
N VAL A 11 -16.59 -3.17 -0.03
CA VAL A 11 -15.19 -3.54 -0.27
C VAL A 11 -14.36 -3.41 1.01
N LEU A 12 -14.63 -2.41 1.84
CA LEU A 12 -13.95 -2.18 3.11
C LEU A 12 -14.33 -3.24 4.16
N ILE A 13 -15.59 -3.65 4.21
CA ILE A 13 -16.10 -4.74 5.08
C ILE A 13 -15.56 -6.10 4.62
N PHE A 14 -15.44 -6.33 3.32
CA PHE A 14 -14.87 -7.58 2.78
C PHE A 14 -13.38 -7.70 3.10
N SER A 15 -12.63 -6.59 3.14
CA SER A 15 -11.21 -6.58 3.54
C SER A 15 -11.01 -6.84 5.05
N ALA A 16 -11.95 -6.41 5.89
CA ALA A 16 -11.91 -6.64 7.34
C ALA A 16 -12.29 -8.08 7.72
N GLY A 17 -13.07 -8.78 6.89
CA GLY A 17 -13.50 -10.17 7.14
C GLY A 17 -12.43 -11.24 6.90
N LEU A 18 -11.35 -10.93 6.16
CA LEU A 18 -10.27 -11.88 5.86
C LEU A 18 -9.24 -12.03 7.00
N SER A 19 -9.28 -11.20 8.01
CA SER A 19 -8.32 -11.24 9.15
C SER A 19 -8.66 -12.26 10.26
N SER A 20 -9.82 -12.92 10.21
CA SER A 20 -10.28 -13.82 11.27
C SER A 20 -9.99 -15.32 11.05
N LEU A 21 -9.26 -15.71 10.01
CA LEU A 21 -8.94 -17.13 9.71
C LEU A 21 -7.50 -17.56 10.07
N ALA A 22 -6.74 -16.73 10.77
CA ALA A 22 -5.45 -17.15 11.32
C ALA A 22 -5.62 -17.69 12.76
N LYS A 23 -6.20 -18.89 12.91
CA LYS A 23 -6.04 -19.67 14.14
C LYS A 23 -4.63 -20.24 14.15
N ALA A 24 -3.80 -19.71 15.04
CA ALA A 24 -2.50 -20.26 15.39
C ALA A 24 -2.69 -21.64 15.99
N GLN A 25 -2.08 -22.66 15.41
CA GLN A 25 -1.89 -23.96 16.04
C GLN A 25 -0.89 -23.80 17.18
N GLN A 26 -1.33 -24.01 18.41
CA GLN A 26 -0.46 -24.21 19.57
C GLN A 26 0.28 -25.52 19.44
N PRO A 27 1.60 -25.56 19.67
CA PRO A 27 2.30 -26.82 19.82
C PRO A 27 2.01 -27.40 21.20
N ASP A 28 1.43 -28.59 21.22
CA ASP A 28 1.20 -29.39 22.40
C ASP A 28 2.55 -29.96 22.89
N SER A 29 3.03 -29.43 24.01
CA SER A 29 4.25 -29.92 24.68
C SER A 29 3.89 -30.81 25.83
N THR A 30 3.65 -32.09 25.54
CA THR A 30 3.56 -33.14 26.54
C THR A 30 4.95 -33.65 26.89
N ILE A 31 5.52 -33.22 28.00
CA ILE A 31 6.76 -33.73 28.57
C ILE A 31 6.43 -35.05 29.27
N LYS A 32 6.97 -36.16 28.79
CA LYS A 32 7.06 -37.42 29.53
C LYS A 32 8.48 -37.58 30.09
N PRO A 33 8.63 -38.07 31.35
CA PRO A 33 9.92 -38.17 32.01
C PRO A 33 10.77 -39.34 31.49
N VAL A 34 12.08 -39.09 31.40
CA VAL A 34 13.14 -39.99 30.96
C VAL A 34 13.54 -40.91 32.13
N PRO A 35 13.81 -42.22 31.90
CA PRO A 35 14.73 -43.01 32.71
C PRO A 35 16.13 -42.98 32.14
N GLU A 36 17.05 -42.91 33.05
CA GLU A 36 18.49 -42.80 32.92
C GLU A 36 19.16 -44.08 32.36
N ALA A 37 20.32 -43.84 31.78
CA ALA A 37 21.44 -44.76 31.47
C ALA A 37 21.44 -45.45 30.08
N SER A 38 22.28 -44.98 29.19
CA SER A 38 23.53 -45.67 28.80
C SER A 38 24.17 -45.13 27.51
N LEU A 39 25.49 -44.96 27.61
CA LEU A 39 26.47 -45.06 26.50
C LEU A 39 26.62 -43.89 25.54
N ILE A 40 27.70 -43.18 25.77
CA ILE A 40 28.42 -42.25 24.90
C ILE A 40 28.58 -42.86 23.52
N LYS A 41 27.79 -42.41 22.56
CA LYS A 41 28.06 -42.52 21.14
C LYS A 41 28.34 -41.12 20.63
N THR A 42 29.57 -40.89 20.28
CA THR A 42 30.01 -39.68 19.55
C THR A 42 29.18 -39.59 18.27
N GLU A 43 28.11 -38.83 18.30
CA GLU A 43 27.40 -38.44 17.08
C GLU A 43 28.13 -37.24 16.48
N GLU A 44 28.62 -37.44 15.27
CA GLU A 44 29.03 -36.37 14.37
C GLU A 44 27.94 -35.30 14.34
N PRO A 45 28.28 -33.99 14.27
CA PRO A 45 27.28 -32.95 14.19
C PRO A 45 26.48 -33.15 12.91
N LYS A 46 25.22 -33.64 13.04
CA LYS A 46 24.26 -33.65 11.95
C LYS A 46 24.16 -32.21 11.46
N ALA A 47 24.74 -31.99 10.28
CA ALA A 47 24.50 -30.76 9.53
C ALA A 47 23.00 -30.48 9.57
N LYS A 48 22.63 -29.36 10.20
CA LYS A 48 21.27 -28.84 10.11
C LYS A 48 20.94 -28.85 8.62
N LYS A 49 19.95 -29.64 8.21
CA LYS A 49 19.35 -29.51 6.89
C LYS A 49 18.94 -28.06 6.79
N ASP A 50 19.76 -27.28 6.09
CA ASP A 50 19.35 -25.95 5.65
C ASP A 50 18.03 -26.18 4.91
N SER A 51 16.96 -25.78 5.55
CA SER A 51 15.67 -25.69 4.88
C SER A 51 15.94 -24.77 3.71
N VAL A 52 15.87 -25.30 2.49
CA VAL A 52 16.04 -24.55 1.24
C VAL A 52 14.94 -23.49 1.24
N VAL A 53 15.21 -22.38 1.90
CA VAL A 53 14.37 -21.20 1.87
C VAL A 53 14.39 -20.76 0.41
N LYS A 54 13.32 -21.03 -0.32
CA LYS A 54 13.18 -20.59 -1.71
C LYS A 54 13.53 -19.10 -1.76
N PRO A 55 14.54 -18.69 -2.54
CA PRO A 55 14.97 -17.30 -2.57
C PRO A 55 13.79 -16.41 -2.95
N HIS A 56 13.58 -15.35 -2.18
CA HIS A 56 12.51 -14.40 -2.41
C HIS A 56 12.73 -13.76 -3.79
N SER A 57 11.81 -13.99 -4.72
CA SER A 57 11.98 -13.52 -6.10
C SER A 57 11.44 -12.10 -6.28
N PRO A 58 12.30 -11.11 -6.59
CA PRO A 58 11.86 -9.74 -6.85
C PRO A 58 10.89 -9.62 -8.03
N ARG A 59 11.04 -10.48 -9.04
CA ARG A 59 10.12 -10.53 -10.19
C ARG A 59 8.70 -10.90 -9.76
N VAL A 60 8.55 -11.83 -8.83
CA VAL A 60 7.22 -12.23 -8.31
C VAL A 60 6.59 -11.10 -7.54
N ALA A 61 7.36 -10.37 -6.72
CA ALA A 61 6.87 -9.18 -6.00
C ALA A 61 6.40 -8.09 -6.95
N ALA A 62 7.20 -7.79 -8.00
CA ALA A 62 6.87 -6.81 -9.02
C ALA A 62 5.58 -7.16 -9.77
N ILE A 63 5.45 -8.39 -10.28
CA ILE A 63 4.27 -8.84 -11.03
C ILE A 63 3.02 -8.79 -10.15
N ARG A 64 3.11 -9.24 -8.90
CA ARG A 64 1.97 -9.20 -7.96
C ARG A 64 1.52 -7.78 -7.68
N SER A 65 2.45 -6.85 -7.44
CA SER A 65 2.13 -5.43 -7.23
C SER A 65 1.61 -4.74 -8.49
N ALA A 66 2.03 -5.18 -9.68
CA ALA A 66 1.53 -4.67 -10.96
C ALA A 66 0.10 -5.14 -11.25
N LEU A 67 -0.27 -6.36 -10.83
CA LEU A 67 -1.63 -6.87 -10.99
C LEU A 67 -2.60 -6.23 -10.02
N LEU A 68 -2.23 -6.17 -8.73
CA LEU A 68 -3.02 -5.54 -7.68
C LEU A 68 -2.07 -4.79 -6.73
N PRO A 69 -2.28 -3.47 -6.54
CA PRO A 69 -1.47 -2.69 -5.61
C PRO A 69 -1.53 -3.33 -4.21
N GLY A 70 -0.37 -3.50 -3.59
CA GLY A 70 -0.28 -4.09 -2.25
C GLY A 70 0.03 -5.58 -2.20
N LEU A 71 -0.22 -6.38 -3.25
CA LEU A 71 0.08 -7.82 -3.24
C LEU A 71 1.58 -8.11 -3.10
N GLY A 72 2.45 -7.25 -3.60
CA GLY A 72 3.89 -7.37 -3.42
C GLY A 72 4.32 -7.13 -1.97
N GLN A 73 3.70 -6.17 -1.27
CA GLN A 73 3.95 -5.92 0.15
C GLN A 73 3.48 -7.11 1.01
N ILE A 74 2.36 -7.75 0.64
CA ILE A 74 1.89 -8.98 1.29
C ILE A 74 2.91 -10.10 1.07
N TYR A 75 3.40 -10.27 -0.15
CA TYR A 75 4.43 -11.26 -0.47
C TYR A 75 5.72 -11.03 0.33
N ASN A 76 6.14 -9.76 0.49
CA ASN A 76 7.31 -9.36 1.27
C ASN A 76 7.05 -9.34 2.80
N LYS A 77 5.84 -9.72 3.25
CA LYS A 77 5.39 -9.69 4.67
C LYS A 77 5.44 -8.28 5.31
N LYS A 78 5.39 -7.21 4.50
CA LYS A 78 5.41 -5.81 4.93
C LYS A 78 3.99 -5.25 5.07
N TYR A 79 3.15 -5.89 5.87
CA TYR A 79 1.71 -5.57 6.00
C TYR A 79 1.42 -4.15 6.47
N TRP A 80 2.33 -3.55 7.25
CA TRP A 80 2.17 -2.18 7.76
C TRP A 80 2.16 -1.11 6.66
N LYS A 81 2.70 -1.41 5.46
CA LYS A 81 2.67 -0.52 4.30
C LYS A 81 1.30 -0.51 3.59
N LEU A 82 0.49 -1.57 3.75
CA LEU A 82 -0.79 -1.70 3.06
C LEU A 82 -1.76 -0.55 3.34
N PRO A 83 -2.00 -0.13 4.60
CA PRO A 83 -2.90 0.99 4.87
C PRO A 83 -2.43 2.29 4.21
N ILE A 84 -1.12 2.52 4.11
CA ILE A 84 -0.55 3.70 3.46
C ILE A 84 -0.83 3.67 1.96
N VAL A 85 -0.57 2.53 1.30
CA VAL A 85 -0.80 2.35 -0.14
C VAL A 85 -2.28 2.52 -0.48
N TYR A 86 -3.16 1.81 0.23
CA TYR A 86 -4.61 1.90 -0.03
C TYR A 86 -5.20 3.26 0.38
N GLY A 87 -4.66 3.90 1.42
CA GLY A 87 -5.03 5.26 1.80
C GLY A 87 -4.72 6.27 0.70
N ALA A 88 -3.51 6.22 0.14
CA ALA A 88 -3.08 7.10 -0.94
C ALA A 88 -3.88 6.87 -2.24
N LEU A 89 -4.03 5.61 -2.68
CA LEU A 89 -4.82 5.25 -3.85
C LEU A 89 -6.30 5.58 -3.67
N GLY A 90 -6.84 5.37 -2.46
CA GLY A 90 -8.22 5.70 -2.11
C GLY A 90 -8.48 7.21 -2.17
N ALA A 91 -7.56 8.03 -1.68
CA ALA A 91 -7.65 9.48 -1.78
C ALA A 91 -7.66 9.95 -3.24
N CYS A 92 -6.74 9.45 -4.09
CA CYS A 92 -6.72 9.75 -5.51
C CYS A 92 -8.01 9.33 -6.21
N THR A 93 -8.53 8.14 -5.90
CA THR A 93 -9.81 7.65 -6.44
C THR A 93 -10.98 8.53 -6.00
N GLY A 94 -11.01 8.97 -4.74
CA GLY A 94 -12.02 9.89 -4.22
C GLY A 94 -12.02 11.23 -4.96
N ILE A 95 -10.84 11.82 -5.16
CA ILE A 95 -10.68 13.07 -5.93
C ILE A 95 -11.14 12.88 -7.39
N PHE A 96 -10.74 11.77 -8.02
CA PHE A 96 -11.17 11.44 -9.38
C PHE A 96 -12.70 11.34 -9.50
N VAL A 97 -13.35 10.59 -8.62
CA VAL A 97 -14.81 10.39 -8.63
C VAL A 97 -15.56 11.71 -8.39
N TYR A 98 -15.04 12.54 -7.46
CA TYR A 98 -15.60 13.86 -7.18
C TYR A 98 -15.55 14.77 -8.42
N ASN A 99 -14.38 14.89 -9.05
CA ASN A 99 -14.19 15.72 -10.22
C ASN A 99 -14.96 15.19 -11.43
N PHE A 100 -15.04 13.87 -11.60
CA PHE A 100 -15.80 13.23 -12.66
C PHE A 100 -17.31 13.50 -12.54
N GLY A 101 -17.85 13.48 -11.33
CA GLY A 101 -19.24 13.86 -11.06
C GLY A 101 -19.51 15.31 -11.43
N ASN A 102 -18.65 16.25 -10.96
CA ASN A 102 -18.80 17.67 -11.26
C ASN A 102 -18.58 17.97 -12.75
N TYR A 103 -17.67 17.28 -13.42
CA TYR A 103 -17.46 17.39 -14.86
C TYR A 103 -18.73 17.04 -15.65
N LYS A 104 -19.37 15.89 -15.32
CA LYS A 104 -20.62 15.46 -15.98
C LYS A 104 -21.73 16.52 -15.81
N ASP A 105 -21.92 16.99 -14.58
CA ASP A 105 -22.95 17.97 -14.26
C ASP A 105 -22.72 19.30 -15.01
N THR A 106 -21.50 19.78 -14.98
CA THR A 106 -21.12 21.06 -15.62
C THR A 106 -21.18 20.96 -17.14
N ARG A 107 -20.74 19.81 -17.70
CA ARG A 107 -20.85 19.53 -19.13
C ARG A 107 -22.31 19.50 -19.59
N PHE A 108 -23.19 18.86 -18.80
CA PHE A 108 -24.62 18.81 -19.10
C PHE A 108 -25.24 20.23 -19.07
N ALA A 109 -24.98 20.99 -18.01
CA ALA A 109 -25.49 22.35 -17.88
C ALA A 109 -25.00 23.27 -19.01
N TYR A 110 -23.71 23.17 -19.37
CA TYR A 110 -23.14 23.91 -20.50
C TYR A 110 -23.84 23.55 -21.81
N LYS A 111 -24.01 22.26 -22.11
CA LYS A 111 -24.65 21.78 -23.35
C LYS A 111 -26.08 22.30 -23.48
N VAL A 112 -26.87 22.19 -22.41
CA VAL A 112 -28.27 22.64 -22.40
C VAL A 112 -28.36 24.16 -22.65
N LYS A 113 -27.56 24.98 -21.93
CA LYS A 113 -27.55 26.43 -22.11
C LYS A 113 -27.09 26.85 -23.50
N TYR A 114 -26.06 26.20 -24.03
CA TYR A 114 -25.56 26.45 -25.38
C TYR A 114 -26.63 26.13 -26.43
N ASN A 115 -27.31 24.98 -26.32
CA ASN A 115 -28.36 24.59 -27.25
C ASN A 115 -29.59 25.50 -27.17
N MET A 116 -29.96 25.97 -25.96
CA MET A 116 -31.03 26.93 -25.80
C MET A 116 -30.73 28.26 -26.52
N ARG A 117 -29.47 28.73 -26.42
CA ARG A 117 -29.07 30.01 -27.02
C ARG A 117 -28.88 29.93 -28.54
N VAL A 118 -28.23 28.88 -29.04
CA VAL A 118 -27.82 28.76 -30.43
C VAL A 118 -28.86 28.02 -31.28
N ASN A 119 -29.35 26.92 -30.77
CA ASN A 119 -30.21 26.01 -31.53
C ASN A 119 -31.71 26.18 -31.17
N HIS A 120 -32.04 27.00 -30.19
CA HIS A 120 -33.41 27.18 -29.65
C HIS A 120 -34.08 25.86 -29.23
N THR A 121 -33.26 24.85 -28.81
CA THR A 121 -33.69 23.52 -28.42
C THR A 121 -33.37 23.26 -26.95
N ASP A 122 -33.76 22.12 -26.41
CA ASP A 122 -33.46 21.63 -25.06
C ASP A 122 -33.96 22.50 -23.87
N SER A 123 -34.94 23.40 -24.12
CA SER A 123 -35.49 24.25 -23.05
C SER A 123 -36.14 23.41 -21.94
N SER A 124 -36.71 22.27 -22.25
CA SER A 124 -37.28 21.31 -21.28
C SER A 124 -36.22 20.71 -20.35
N LEU A 125 -34.97 20.59 -20.81
CA LEU A 125 -33.85 20.03 -20.03
C LEU A 125 -33.30 21.03 -19.03
N PHE A 126 -33.64 22.31 -19.13
CA PHE A 126 -33.17 23.33 -18.16
C PHE A 126 -33.59 23.04 -16.73
N SER A 127 -34.78 22.43 -16.54
CA SER A 127 -35.27 22.01 -15.22
C SER A 127 -34.37 20.97 -14.57
N GLN A 128 -33.71 20.11 -15.34
CA GLN A 128 -32.82 19.03 -14.88
C GLN A 128 -31.42 19.52 -14.49
N ILE A 129 -31.06 20.75 -14.81
CA ILE A 129 -29.81 21.35 -14.38
C ILE A 129 -29.82 21.50 -12.85
N LYS A 130 -28.73 21.05 -12.21
CA LYS A 130 -28.57 21.22 -10.75
C LYS A 130 -28.76 22.69 -10.35
N PRO A 131 -29.49 22.98 -9.24
CA PRO A 131 -29.79 24.34 -8.84
C PRO A 131 -28.56 25.26 -8.74
N LYS A 132 -27.44 24.75 -8.25
CA LYS A 132 -26.17 25.49 -8.11
C LYS A 132 -25.54 25.92 -9.45
N LEU A 133 -25.88 25.25 -10.56
CA LEU A 133 -25.33 25.54 -11.88
C LEU A 133 -26.25 26.42 -12.74
N LYS A 134 -27.52 26.55 -12.34
CA LYS A 134 -28.51 27.37 -13.09
C LYS A 134 -28.12 28.86 -13.19
N PRO A 135 -27.62 29.54 -12.11
CA PRO A 135 -27.28 30.93 -12.20
C PRO A 135 -25.99 31.25 -12.97
N LEU A 136 -25.13 30.21 -13.20
CA LEU A 136 -23.84 30.40 -13.85
C LEU A 136 -23.98 30.74 -15.33
N SER A 137 -23.14 31.68 -15.82
CA SER A 137 -23.07 31.99 -17.25
C SER A 137 -22.55 30.78 -18.06
N GLU A 138 -22.79 30.77 -19.36
CA GLU A 138 -22.27 29.74 -20.26
C GLU A 138 -20.74 29.70 -20.25
N GLU A 139 -20.11 30.86 -20.23
CA GLU A 139 -18.66 31.00 -20.16
C GLU A 139 -18.09 30.40 -18.86
N SER A 140 -18.71 30.71 -17.71
CA SER A 140 -18.33 30.12 -16.41
C SER A 140 -18.48 28.60 -16.41
N LEU A 141 -19.55 28.08 -16.99
CA LEU A 141 -19.77 26.64 -17.11
C LEU A 141 -18.70 25.96 -18.01
N ARG A 142 -18.30 26.64 -19.10
CA ARG A 142 -17.22 26.18 -19.96
C ARG A 142 -15.88 26.15 -19.21
N PHE A 143 -15.60 27.20 -18.45
CA PHE A 143 -14.39 27.27 -17.62
C PHE A 143 -14.33 26.13 -16.61
N TYR A 144 -15.37 25.96 -15.76
CA TYR A 144 -15.43 24.87 -14.76
C TYR A 144 -15.38 23.49 -15.39
N ARG A 145 -16.09 23.27 -16.51
CA ARG A 145 -15.98 21.99 -17.22
C ARG A 145 -14.55 21.66 -17.63
N ASN A 146 -13.81 22.65 -18.15
CA ASN A 146 -12.43 22.44 -18.57
C ASN A 146 -11.51 22.25 -17.37
N GLN A 147 -11.78 22.92 -16.25
CA GLN A 147 -11.04 22.74 -15.02
C GLN A 147 -11.23 21.32 -14.46
N PHE A 148 -12.47 20.89 -14.27
CA PHE A 148 -12.73 19.54 -13.79
C PHE A 148 -12.15 18.45 -14.70
N ARG A 149 -12.12 18.69 -16.01
CA ARG A 149 -11.44 17.78 -16.93
C ARG A 149 -9.95 17.66 -16.64
N ARG A 150 -9.26 18.78 -16.46
CA ARG A 150 -7.83 18.77 -16.08
C ARG A 150 -7.58 18.08 -14.76
N ASP A 151 -8.45 18.32 -13.77
CA ASP A 151 -8.34 17.70 -12.45
C ASP A 151 -8.55 16.18 -12.50
N ILE A 152 -9.41 15.69 -13.41
CA ILE A 152 -9.58 14.27 -13.73
C ILE A 152 -8.27 13.71 -14.30
N ASP A 153 -7.69 14.39 -15.31
CA ASP A 153 -6.47 13.95 -15.97
C ASP A 153 -5.29 13.90 -14.96
N TYR A 154 -5.16 14.92 -14.10
CA TYR A 154 -4.14 14.94 -13.05
C TYR A 154 -4.35 13.88 -11.98
N SER A 155 -5.58 13.62 -11.55
CA SER A 155 -5.84 12.57 -10.55
C SER A 155 -5.60 11.17 -11.14
N ALA A 156 -5.89 10.96 -12.42
CA ALA A 156 -5.56 9.71 -13.11
C ALA A 156 -4.04 9.52 -13.23
N LEU A 157 -3.29 10.58 -13.59
CA LEU A 157 -1.83 10.54 -13.65
C LEU A 157 -1.22 10.26 -12.27
N ALA A 158 -1.70 10.95 -11.22
CA ALA A 158 -1.24 10.73 -9.85
C ALA A 158 -1.50 9.29 -9.38
N PHE A 159 -2.67 8.72 -9.73
CA PHE A 159 -2.99 7.32 -9.44
C PHE A 159 -2.01 6.36 -10.09
N LEU A 160 -1.70 6.56 -11.38
CA LEU A 160 -0.72 5.73 -12.11
C LEU A 160 0.69 5.86 -11.54
N LEU A 161 1.11 7.07 -11.16
CA LEU A 161 2.42 7.30 -10.53
C LEU A 161 2.51 6.60 -9.17
N LEU A 162 1.49 6.72 -8.31
CA LEU A 162 1.45 6.04 -7.02
C LEU A 162 1.45 4.52 -7.17
N TRP A 163 0.74 4.00 -8.17
CA TRP A 163 0.77 2.57 -8.47
C TRP A 163 2.15 2.12 -8.93
N GLY A 164 2.79 2.85 -9.84
CA GLY A 164 4.16 2.59 -10.30
C GLY A 164 5.17 2.59 -9.15
N LEU A 165 5.10 3.61 -8.26
CA LEU A 165 5.93 3.69 -7.06
C LEU A 165 5.71 2.51 -6.12
N ASN A 166 4.46 2.05 -5.97
CA ASN A 166 4.13 0.86 -5.18
C ASN A 166 4.77 -0.42 -5.75
N VAL A 167 4.82 -0.57 -7.08
CA VAL A 167 5.51 -1.70 -7.73
C VAL A 167 7.02 -1.63 -7.49
N LEU A 168 7.61 -0.44 -7.61
CA LEU A 168 9.03 -0.22 -7.35
C LEU A 168 9.37 -0.54 -5.88
N ASP A 169 8.61 -0.02 -4.93
CA ASP A 169 8.80 -0.28 -3.49
C ASP A 169 8.76 -1.78 -3.17
N ALA A 170 7.76 -2.50 -3.69
CA ALA A 170 7.66 -3.94 -3.49
C ALA A 170 8.83 -4.71 -4.10
N THR A 171 9.36 -4.24 -5.24
CA THR A 171 10.51 -4.87 -5.91
C THR A 171 11.78 -4.65 -5.11
N VAL A 172 12.02 -3.42 -4.65
CA VAL A 172 13.18 -3.06 -3.81
C VAL A 172 13.15 -3.84 -2.50
N ASP A 173 12.00 -3.89 -1.82
CA ASP A 173 11.84 -4.68 -0.57
C ASP A 173 12.16 -6.17 -0.79
N ALA A 174 11.78 -6.73 -1.94
CA ALA A 174 12.07 -8.13 -2.26
C ALA A 174 13.56 -8.37 -2.57
N HIS A 175 14.26 -7.42 -3.19
CA HIS A 175 15.70 -7.47 -3.35
C HIS A 175 16.43 -7.40 -2.00
N LEU A 176 16.01 -6.48 -1.14
CA LEU A 176 16.60 -6.30 0.19
C LEU A 176 16.31 -7.47 1.13
N HIS A 177 15.23 -8.23 0.89
CA HIS A 177 14.89 -9.40 1.70
C HIS A 177 15.95 -10.51 1.63
N ASN A 178 16.67 -10.60 0.51
CA ASN A 178 17.75 -11.57 0.29
C ASN A 178 19.11 -11.05 0.80
N PHE A 179 19.18 -9.79 1.24
CA PHE A 179 20.36 -9.22 1.88
C PHE A 179 20.33 -9.59 3.37
N ASP A 180 21.00 -10.67 3.70
CA ASP A 180 21.31 -11.00 5.08
C ASP A 180 22.45 -10.07 5.52
N VAL A 181 22.11 -9.08 6.35
CA VAL A 181 23.14 -8.35 7.11
C VAL A 181 23.56 -9.30 8.21
N GLY A 182 24.54 -10.15 7.90
CA GLY A 182 25.05 -11.14 8.84
C GLY A 182 25.38 -10.50 10.20
N PRO A 183 25.36 -11.29 11.28
CA PRO A 183 25.63 -10.81 12.64
C PRO A 183 27.03 -10.21 12.81
N ASP A 184 27.85 -10.24 11.75
CA ASP A 184 29.22 -9.76 11.73
C ASP A 184 29.34 -8.23 11.63
N LEU A 185 28.24 -7.51 11.32
CA LEU A 185 28.13 -6.05 11.34
C LEU A 185 27.15 -5.65 12.43
N GLY A 186 27.65 -5.39 13.61
CA GLY A 186 26.85 -4.97 14.76
C GLY A 186 27.38 -3.68 15.39
N PHE A 187 26.44 -2.74 15.63
CA PHE A 187 26.70 -1.62 16.52
C PHE A 187 26.25 -2.00 17.94
N HIS A 188 27.18 -1.99 18.89
CA HIS A 188 26.87 -2.22 20.29
C HIS A 188 27.21 -0.99 21.10
N PHE A 189 26.24 -0.52 21.88
CA PHE A 189 26.50 0.47 22.91
C PHE A 189 26.99 -0.25 24.16
N LYS A 190 28.21 0.03 24.57
CA LYS A 190 28.79 -0.48 25.81
C LYS A 190 28.95 0.68 26.80
N ALA A 191 28.21 0.61 27.90
CA ALA A 191 28.39 1.52 29.02
C ALA A 191 29.44 0.91 29.97
N GLY A 192 30.42 1.70 30.38
CA GLY A 192 31.45 1.28 31.30
C GLY A 192 32.81 1.97 31.07
N TYR A 193 33.86 1.42 31.69
CA TYR A 193 35.23 1.92 31.55
C TYR A 193 35.76 1.54 30.15
N SER A 194 36.31 2.53 29.45
CA SER A 194 37.00 2.34 28.17
C SER A 194 38.51 2.33 28.39
N ASP A 195 39.18 1.21 28.10
CA ASP A 195 40.62 1.07 28.22
C ASP A 195 41.38 1.97 27.24
N MET A 196 40.79 2.29 26.09
CA MET A 196 41.40 3.19 25.11
C MET A 196 41.30 4.66 25.51
N ALA A 197 40.17 5.09 26.06
CA ALA A 197 39.94 6.48 26.47
C ALA A 197 40.29 6.74 27.95
N LYS A 198 40.57 5.68 28.74
CA LYS A 198 40.83 5.70 30.21
C LYS A 198 39.76 6.47 31.00
N THR A 199 38.51 6.43 30.54
CA THR A 199 37.36 7.14 31.14
C THR A 199 36.13 6.23 31.23
N ASN A 200 35.28 6.53 32.21
CA ASN A 200 33.96 5.92 32.30
C ASN A 200 33.01 6.69 31.38
N GLY A 201 32.29 5.97 30.52
CA GLY A 201 31.34 6.58 29.59
C GLY A 201 30.58 5.56 28.78
N ILE A 202 29.91 6.04 27.74
CA ILE A 202 29.24 5.21 26.76
C ILE A 202 30.11 5.13 25.51
N SER A 203 30.55 3.94 25.13
CA SER A 203 31.30 3.70 23.90
C SER A 203 30.45 3.05 22.84
N LEU A 204 30.58 3.52 21.60
CA LEU A 204 30.06 2.89 20.42
C LEU A 204 31.10 1.91 19.87
N VAL A 205 30.79 0.63 19.95
CA VAL A 205 31.66 -0.42 19.43
C VAL A 205 31.11 -0.91 18.11
N TRP A 206 31.90 -0.74 17.06
CA TRP A 206 31.61 -1.29 15.75
C TRP A 206 32.36 -2.60 15.59
N LYS A 207 31.63 -3.72 15.54
CA LYS A 207 32.19 -5.03 15.27
C LYS A 207 32.20 -5.28 13.76
N ILE A 208 33.37 -5.39 13.16
CA ILE A 208 33.58 -5.66 11.74
C ILE A 208 34.28 -7.03 11.65
N GLY A 209 33.50 -8.03 11.13
CA GLY A 209 34.03 -9.37 10.85
C GLY A 209 34.28 -10.24 12.08
N LYS A 210 34.70 -11.48 11.78
CA LYS A 210 35.06 -12.51 12.75
C LYS A 210 36.27 -12.11 13.59
#